data_685dbe5e0a145b1612f60b7c43bc7278
#
_entry.id   685dbe5e0a145b1612f60b7c43bc7278
#
_cell.length_a   1.000
_cell.length_b   1.000
_cell.length_c   1.000
_cell.angle_alpha   90.00
_cell.angle_beta   90.00
_cell.angle_gamma   90.00
#
_symmetry.space_group_name_H-M   'P 1'
#
loop_
_entity.id
_entity.type
_entity.pdbx_description
1 polymer ?
#
loop_
_entity_poly.entity_id
_entity_poly.type
_entity_poly.pdbx_seq_one_letter_code
_entity_poly.pdbx_strand_id
1 'polypeptide(L)'
;MDALYADGPILANLKYARQIDVMVRLPEDRRMYEQLMGILRVIPETWQEHPDVRYLSGHKETRQMRVAKMDDLNDWEGFVTAAQALGVEKPSLSGFAIQSDHLGKDGKPEEWALVATTPFHTAWQAYTFWRNRWTIENSGFRELKQGWHLEEALWTFRNTVIAAARLTFTLIAYNVAQIAKSNVAERLKTRGIRKLRQELNHQFGVRSSPVIVFAAGAFTVLHLEELVVLLGGKPPQFSFGKRGDVT
;
A
#
# COMPACT_ATOMS: atom_id res chain seq x y z
N MET A 1 7.19 -6.78 -1.84
CA MET A 1 7.97 -6.27 -3.03
C MET A 1 7.69 -7.17 -4.21
N ASP A 2 7.86 -6.67 -5.42
CA ASP A 2 7.67 -7.45 -6.65
C ASP A 2 8.82 -8.43 -6.86
N ALA A 3 8.61 -9.46 -7.69
CA ALA A 3 9.59 -10.50 -8.02
C ALA A 3 10.93 -9.94 -8.56
N LEU A 4 10.90 -8.75 -9.18
CA LEU A 4 12.09 -8.05 -9.66
C LEU A 4 13.13 -7.78 -8.56
N TYR A 5 12.67 -7.67 -7.30
CA TYR A 5 13.52 -7.39 -6.14
C TYR A 5 13.90 -8.66 -5.35
N ALA A 6 13.66 -9.85 -5.91
CA ALA A 6 14.09 -11.11 -5.31
C ALA A 6 15.59 -11.32 -5.49
N ASP A 7 16.38 -10.54 -4.77
CA ASP A 7 17.85 -10.55 -4.77
C ASP A 7 18.35 -10.67 -3.35
N GLY A 8 19.17 -11.69 -3.08
CA GLY A 8 19.64 -12.02 -1.74
C GLY A 8 20.40 -10.88 -1.04
N PRO A 9 21.41 -10.29 -1.67
CA PRO A 9 22.12 -9.12 -1.15
C PRO A 9 21.24 -7.93 -0.82
N ILE A 10 20.26 -7.63 -1.67
CA ILE A 10 19.30 -6.53 -1.42
C ILE A 10 18.47 -6.84 -0.18
N LEU A 11 17.93 -8.06 -0.05
CA LEU A 11 17.12 -8.47 1.10
C LEU A 11 17.94 -8.43 2.41
N ALA A 12 19.19 -8.90 2.38
CA ALA A 12 20.08 -8.86 3.54
C ALA A 12 20.36 -7.42 3.97
N ASN A 13 20.66 -6.53 3.04
CA ASN A 13 20.90 -5.12 3.34
C ASN A 13 19.66 -4.44 3.92
N LEU A 14 18.47 -4.65 3.34
CA LEU A 14 17.22 -4.09 3.85
C LEU A 14 16.95 -4.57 5.27
N LYS A 15 17.08 -5.89 5.52
CA LYS A 15 16.82 -6.46 6.85
C LYS A 15 17.82 -6.00 7.89
N TYR A 16 19.09 -6.18 7.63
CA TYR A 16 20.13 -6.07 8.69
C TYR A 16 20.79 -4.70 8.75
N ALA A 17 20.99 -4.01 7.63
CA ALA A 17 21.55 -2.67 7.63
C ALA A 17 20.50 -1.56 7.77
N ARG A 18 19.27 -1.77 7.25
CA ARG A 18 18.21 -0.76 7.26
C ARG A 18 17.08 -1.06 8.24
N GLN A 19 17.06 -2.25 8.85
CA GLN A 19 16.00 -2.71 9.76
C GLN A 19 14.61 -2.69 9.13
N ILE A 20 14.54 -2.98 7.83
CA ILE A 20 13.30 -3.04 7.06
C ILE A 20 12.96 -4.49 6.79
N ASP A 21 11.83 -4.95 7.32
CA ASP A 21 11.30 -6.26 7.00
C ASP A 21 10.70 -6.29 5.59
N VAL A 22 11.01 -7.36 4.88
CA VAL A 22 10.64 -7.49 3.46
C VAL A 22 10.00 -8.84 3.22
N MET A 23 8.96 -8.84 2.40
CA MET A 23 8.40 -10.02 1.77
C MET A 23 8.43 -9.84 0.26
N VAL A 24 8.90 -10.85 -0.46
CA VAL A 24 9.05 -10.82 -1.92
C VAL A 24 8.56 -12.13 -2.54
N ARG A 25 7.94 -12.05 -3.71
CA ARG A 25 7.64 -13.21 -4.54
C ARG A 25 8.93 -13.69 -5.22
N LEU A 26 9.16 -15.01 -5.18
CA LEU A 26 10.24 -15.62 -5.95
C LEU A 26 9.79 -15.82 -7.40
N PRO A 27 10.59 -15.43 -8.38
CA PRO A 27 10.39 -15.83 -9.77
C PRO A 27 10.52 -17.35 -9.94
N GLU A 28 9.73 -17.91 -10.83
CA GLU A 28 9.68 -19.37 -11.06
C GLU A 28 10.97 -19.93 -11.67
N ASP A 29 11.73 -19.10 -12.38
CA ASP A 29 13.02 -19.42 -12.98
C ASP A 29 14.19 -19.40 -11.98
N ARG A 30 13.94 -19.15 -10.72
CA ARG A 30 14.99 -19.11 -9.69
C ARG A 30 15.16 -20.45 -8.99
N ARG A 31 16.43 -20.84 -8.82
CA ARG A 31 16.78 -22.06 -8.07
C ARG A 31 16.12 -22.13 -6.69
N MET A 32 16.03 -20.99 -5.99
CA MET A 32 15.39 -20.93 -4.68
C MET A 32 13.88 -21.25 -4.75
N TYR A 33 13.19 -20.87 -5.83
CA TYR A 33 11.79 -21.25 -6.05
C TYR A 33 11.65 -22.77 -6.17
N GLU A 34 12.47 -23.39 -7.03
CA GLU A 34 12.45 -24.83 -7.25
C GLU A 34 12.78 -25.61 -5.96
N GLN A 35 13.78 -25.16 -5.21
CA GLN A 35 14.16 -25.78 -3.94
C GLN A 35 13.02 -25.70 -2.92
N LEU A 36 12.46 -24.51 -2.69
CA LEU A 36 11.37 -24.31 -1.73
C LEU A 36 10.13 -25.15 -2.10
N MET A 37 9.70 -25.06 -3.36
CA MET A 37 8.55 -25.82 -3.84
C MET A 37 8.83 -27.34 -3.82
N GLY A 38 10.04 -27.75 -4.17
CA GLY A 38 10.44 -29.16 -4.13
C GLY A 38 10.37 -29.74 -2.73
N ILE A 39 10.92 -29.06 -1.72
CA ILE A 39 10.88 -29.50 -0.33
C ILE A 39 9.43 -29.56 0.17
N LEU A 40 8.65 -28.50 -0.03
CA LEU A 40 7.29 -28.45 0.48
C LEU A 40 6.33 -29.44 -0.20
N ARG A 41 6.59 -29.84 -1.46
CA ARG A 41 5.83 -30.91 -2.13
C ARG A 41 6.09 -32.29 -1.52
N VAL A 42 7.29 -32.52 -0.97
CA VAL A 42 7.66 -33.82 -0.33
C VAL A 42 7.09 -33.92 1.09
N ILE A 43 6.69 -32.82 1.70
CA ILE A 43 6.17 -32.78 3.07
C ILE A 43 4.69 -32.33 3.04
N PRO A 44 3.76 -33.20 2.62
CA PRO A 44 2.37 -32.83 2.39
C PRO A 44 1.63 -32.38 3.66
N GLU A 45 2.05 -32.82 4.84
CA GLU A 45 1.49 -32.44 6.13
C GLU A 45 1.72 -30.96 6.48
N THR A 46 2.64 -30.27 5.83
CA THR A 46 2.86 -28.83 6.03
C THR A 46 1.82 -27.95 5.34
N TRP A 47 1.08 -28.53 4.39
CA TRP A 47 0.07 -27.81 3.64
C TRP A 47 -1.23 -27.67 4.41
N GLN A 48 -1.72 -26.45 4.47
CA GLN A 48 -2.99 -26.07 5.09
C GLN A 48 -3.95 -25.53 4.04
N GLU A 49 -5.20 -25.96 4.09
CA GLU A 49 -6.24 -25.50 3.18
C GLU A 49 -7.08 -24.39 3.81
N HIS A 50 -7.29 -23.32 3.07
CA HIS A 50 -8.07 -22.16 3.50
C HIS A 50 -8.92 -21.63 2.35
N PRO A 51 -10.18 -21.28 2.61
CA PRO A 51 -11.01 -20.55 1.65
C PRO A 51 -10.55 -19.09 1.58
N ASP A 52 -10.29 -18.61 0.37
CA ASP A 52 -10.01 -17.20 0.09
C ASP A 52 -11.22 -16.57 -0.59
N VAL A 53 -11.91 -15.73 0.14
CA VAL A 53 -13.09 -15.01 -0.37
C VAL A 53 -12.67 -13.68 -0.98
N ARG A 54 -13.02 -13.47 -2.24
CA ARG A 54 -12.74 -12.24 -2.99
C ARG A 54 -14.04 -11.63 -3.50
N TYR A 55 -14.01 -10.32 -3.69
CA TYR A 55 -15.07 -9.60 -4.36
C TYR A 55 -14.50 -8.96 -5.64
N LEU A 56 -14.79 -9.57 -6.78
CA LEU A 56 -14.35 -9.11 -8.09
C LEU A 56 -15.54 -8.52 -8.84
N SER A 57 -15.46 -7.24 -9.18
CA SER A 57 -16.54 -6.55 -9.92
C SER A 57 -17.94 -6.69 -9.30
N GLY A 58 -18.01 -6.74 -7.95
CA GLY A 58 -19.25 -6.91 -7.20
C GLY A 58 -19.72 -8.36 -7.01
N HIS A 59 -19.03 -9.33 -7.59
CA HIS A 59 -19.33 -10.75 -7.42
C HIS A 59 -18.41 -11.36 -6.36
N LYS A 60 -19.01 -12.19 -5.50
CA LYS A 60 -18.26 -12.99 -4.51
C LYS A 60 -17.69 -14.21 -5.22
N GLU A 61 -16.38 -14.33 -5.19
CA GLU A 61 -15.63 -15.52 -5.64
C GLU A 61 -14.96 -16.16 -4.43
N THR A 62 -15.07 -17.46 -4.31
CA THR A 62 -14.35 -18.22 -3.28
C THR A 62 -13.40 -19.17 -3.96
N ARG A 63 -12.11 -19.09 -3.63
CA ARG A 63 -11.05 -20.00 -4.10
C ARG A 63 -10.54 -20.82 -2.94
N GLN A 64 -10.22 -22.06 -3.19
CA GLN A 64 -9.50 -22.87 -2.21
C GLN A 64 -8.00 -22.64 -2.39
N MET A 65 -7.37 -22.22 -1.31
CA MET A 65 -5.94 -21.99 -1.29
C MET A 65 -5.26 -23.03 -0.41
N ARG A 66 -4.18 -23.62 -0.91
CA ARG A 66 -3.28 -24.42 -0.11
C ARG A 66 -2.04 -23.59 0.17
N VAL A 67 -1.63 -23.55 1.41
CA VAL A 67 -0.47 -22.78 1.84
C VAL A 67 0.43 -23.64 2.72
N ALA A 68 1.74 -23.50 2.52
CA ALA A 68 2.73 -24.20 3.34
C ALA A 68 3.83 -23.22 3.77
N LYS A 69 4.49 -23.51 4.87
CA LYS A 69 5.55 -22.68 5.46
C LYS A 69 6.79 -23.55 5.71
N MET A 70 7.93 -22.92 5.52
CA MET A 70 9.23 -23.43 5.91
C MET A 70 10.00 -22.31 6.60
N ASP A 71 10.42 -22.57 7.82
CA ASP A 71 11.28 -21.64 8.56
C ASP A 71 12.77 -22.01 8.36
N ASP A 72 13.64 -21.07 8.73
CA ASP A 72 15.09 -21.23 8.69
C ASP A 72 15.65 -21.59 7.31
N LEU A 73 15.08 -20.97 6.28
CA LEU A 73 15.57 -21.09 4.92
C LEU A 73 16.92 -20.37 4.80
N ASN A 74 18.01 -21.12 4.83
CA ASN A 74 19.38 -20.61 4.80
C ASN A 74 20.19 -21.05 3.59
N ASP A 75 19.56 -21.70 2.61
CA ASP A 75 20.22 -22.17 1.41
C ASP A 75 20.41 -21.10 0.31
N TRP A 76 19.93 -19.89 0.54
CA TRP A 76 20.11 -18.80 -0.39
C TRP A 76 21.48 -18.13 -0.19
N GLU A 77 22.50 -18.67 -0.86
CA GLU A 77 23.90 -18.27 -0.72
C GLU A 77 24.12 -16.75 -0.80
N GLY A 78 23.50 -16.07 -1.78
CA GLY A 78 23.62 -14.63 -1.92
C GLY A 78 23.09 -13.84 -0.73
N PHE A 79 21.99 -14.30 -0.11
CA PHE A 79 21.45 -13.70 1.10
C PHE A 79 22.34 -13.98 2.31
N VAL A 80 22.77 -15.22 2.48
CA VAL A 80 23.60 -15.66 3.61
C VAL A 80 24.94 -14.96 3.60
N THR A 81 25.63 -14.94 2.47
CA THR A 81 26.94 -14.29 2.32
C THR A 81 26.86 -12.78 2.62
N ALA A 82 25.83 -12.10 2.08
CA ALA A 82 25.65 -10.68 2.32
C ALA A 82 25.30 -10.37 3.79
N ALA A 83 24.49 -11.19 4.43
CA ALA A 83 24.15 -11.04 5.83
C ALA A 83 25.34 -11.29 6.75
N GLN A 84 26.16 -12.30 6.46
CA GLN A 84 27.41 -12.58 7.19
C GLN A 84 28.42 -11.42 7.07
N ALA A 85 28.51 -10.80 5.89
CA ALA A 85 29.33 -9.61 5.69
C ALA A 85 28.86 -8.41 6.53
N LEU A 86 27.60 -8.41 6.97
CA LEU A 86 27.01 -7.43 7.90
C LEU A 86 27.11 -7.86 9.37
N GLY A 87 27.85 -8.94 9.67
CA GLY A 87 28.07 -9.42 11.03
C GLY A 87 26.97 -10.34 11.58
N VAL A 88 26.08 -10.85 10.75
CA VAL A 88 25.00 -11.77 11.17
C VAL A 88 25.50 -13.21 11.11
N GLU A 89 25.61 -13.86 12.26
CA GLU A 89 26.14 -15.25 12.33
C GLU A 89 25.19 -16.29 11.72
N LYS A 90 23.89 -16.14 11.97
CA LYS A 90 22.86 -17.09 11.54
C LYS A 90 21.71 -16.37 10.83
N PRO A 91 21.93 -15.94 9.59
CA PRO A 91 20.85 -15.35 8.82
C PRO A 91 19.82 -16.39 8.44
N SER A 92 18.55 -16.09 8.58
CA SER A 92 17.47 -16.97 8.17
C SER A 92 16.34 -16.20 7.46
N LEU A 93 15.62 -16.92 6.62
CA LEU A 93 14.42 -16.46 5.93
C LEU A 93 13.28 -17.43 6.22
N SER A 94 12.05 -16.95 6.17
CA SER A 94 10.86 -17.80 6.11
C SER A 94 10.41 -17.93 4.66
N GLY A 95 10.23 -19.18 4.21
CA GLY A 95 9.71 -19.50 2.89
C GLY A 95 8.24 -19.90 2.97
N PHE A 96 7.47 -19.56 1.94
CA PHE A 96 6.05 -19.91 1.84
C PHE A 96 5.74 -20.37 0.44
N ALA A 97 5.01 -21.49 0.32
CA ALA A 97 4.42 -21.94 -0.92
C ALA A 97 2.91 -21.73 -0.87
N ILE A 98 2.35 -21.32 -1.98
CA ILE A 98 0.93 -21.05 -2.14
C ILE A 98 0.48 -21.72 -3.43
N GLN A 99 -0.63 -22.45 -3.35
CA GLN A 99 -1.27 -23.08 -4.49
C GLN A 99 -2.76 -22.73 -4.48
N SER A 100 -3.28 -22.33 -5.64
CA SER A 100 -4.69 -22.05 -5.84
C SER A 100 -5.36 -23.21 -6.56
N ASP A 101 -6.64 -23.44 -6.30
CA ASP A 101 -7.49 -24.32 -7.12
C ASP A 101 -7.81 -23.74 -8.50
N HIS A 102 -7.51 -22.43 -8.69
CA HIS A 102 -7.68 -21.78 -9.98
C HIS A 102 -6.63 -22.27 -10.98
N LEU A 103 -7.09 -22.63 -12.17
CA LEU A 103 -6.19 -23.05 -13.23
C LEU A 103 -5.63 -21.83 -13.97
N GLY A 104 -4.33 -21.79 -14.10
CA GLY A 104 -3.63 -20.81 -14.92
C GLY A 104 -3.90 -21.01 -16.41
N LYS A 105 -3.28 -20.19 -17.25
CA LYS A 105 -3.43 -20.25 -18.71
C LYS A 105 -2.95 -21.56 -19.33
N ASP A 106 -2.05 -22.24 -18.64
CA ASP A 106 -1.48 -23.54 -19.01
C ASP A 106 -2.32 -24.75 -18.52
N GLY A 107 -3.47 -24.49 -17.88
CA GLY A 107 -4.35 -25.51 -17.33
C GLY A 107 -3.84 -26.17 -16.04
N LYS A 108 -2.76 -25.64 -15.44
CA LYS A 108 -2.22 -26.09 -14.16
C LYS A 108 -2.70 -25.18 -13.02
N PRO A 109 -2.77 -25.69 -11.78
CA PRO A 109 -3.01 -24.84 -10.61
C PRO A 109 -1.98 -23.73 -10.53
N GLU A 110 -2.43 -22.51 -10.24
CA GLU A 110 -1.51 -21.39 -10.03
C GLU A 110 -0.72 -21.61 -8.74
N GLU A 111 0.60 -21.50 -8.83
CA GLU A 111 1.53 -21.65 -7.71
C GLU A 111 2.41 -20.40 -7.54
N TRP A 112 2.71 -20.08 -6.29
CA TRP A 112 3.63 -18.99 -5.96
C TRP A 112 4.52 -19.41 -4.80
N ALA A 113 5.76 -18.96 -4.85
CA ALA A 113 6.67 -19.03 -3.72
C ALA A 113 6.98 -17.61 -3.23
N LEU A 114 6.97 -17.43 -1.93
CA LEU A 114 7.32 -16.19 -1.25
C LEU A 114 8.46 -16.44 -0.28
N VAL A 115 9.29 -15.42 -0.07
CA VAL A 115 10.23 -15.39 1.04
C VAL A 115 10.03 -14.12 1.84
N ALA A 116 10.24 -14.22 3.16
CA ALA A 116 10.16 -13.08 4.06
C ALA A 116 11.36 -13.05 5.00
N THR A 117 11.84 -11.86 5.29
CA THR A 117 12.90 -11.62 6.28
C THR A 117 12.39 -11.52 7.71
N THR A 118 11.07 -11.57 7.89
CA THR A 118 10.40 -11.59 9.20
C THR A 118 9.61 -12.89 9.37
N PRO A 119 9.58 -13.47 10.57
CA PRO A 119 8.79 -14.67 10.80
C PRO A 119 7.29 -14.34 10.80
N PHE A 120 6.50 -15.25 10.26
CA PHE A 120 5.05 -15.27 10.40
C PHE A 120 4.64 -16.50 11.22
N HIS A 121 3.62 -16.36 12.04
CA HIS A 121 3.16 -17.50 12.83
C HIS A 121 2.58 -18.62 11.95
N THR A 122 1.85 -18.24 10.89
CA THR A 122 1.24 -19.20 9.96
C THR A 122 1.50 -18.83 8.50
N ALA A 123 1.46 -19.83 7.62
CA ALA A 123 1.53 -19.59 6.17
C ALA A 123 0.35 -18.74 5.68
N TRP A 124 -0.83 -18.91 6.29
CA TRP A 124 -2.02 -18.14 5.95
C TRP A 124 -1.87 -16.65 6.25
N GLN A 125 -1.23 -16.31 7.38
CA GLN A 125 -0.93 -14.89 7.67
C GLN A 125 0.00 -14.28 6.63
N ALA A 126 1.05 -14.99 6.24
CA ALA A 126 1.98 -14.55 5.21
C ALA A 126 1.26 -14.33 3.86
N TYR A 127 0.42 -15.29 3.45
CA TYR A 127 -0.40 -15.16 2.25
C TYR A 127 -1.33 -13.94 2.32
N THR A 128 -2.05 -13.77 3.42
CA THR A 128 -2.98 -12.65 3.60
C THR A 128 -2.26 -11.31 3.56
N PHE A 129 -1.10 -11.21 4.20
CA PHE A 129 -0.25 -10.04 4.15
C PHE A 129 0.20 -9.73 2.72
N TRP A 130 0.71 -10.73 2.00
CA TRP A 130 1.15 -10.58 0.62
C TRP A 130 -0.01 -10.20 -0.32
N ARG A 131 -1.17 -10.82 -0.16
CA ARG A 131 -2.36 -10.50 -0.93
C ARG A 131 -2.81 -9.06 -0.74
N ASN A 132 -2.74 -8.55 0.48
CA ASN A 132 -3.13 -7.18 0.78
C ASN A 132 -2.27 -6.12 0.07
N ARG A 133 -1.07 -6.49 -0.39
CA ARG A 133 -0.25 -5.65 -1.26
C ARG A 133 -1.00 -5.20 -2.53
N TRP A 134 -1.79 -6.12 -3.12
CA TRP A 134 -2.61 -5.81 -4.28
C TRP A 134 -3.66 -4.73 -4.02
N THR A 135 -4.08 -4.59 -2.77
CA THR A 135 -5.00 -3.50 -2.39
C THR A 135 -4.32 -2.15 -2.53
N ILE A 136 -3.02 -2.05 -2.23
CA ILE A 136 -2.23 -0.84 -2.42
C ILE A 136 -2.16 -0.49 -3.91
N GLU A 137 -1.87 -1.46 -4.77
CA GLU A 137 -1.76 -1.23 -6.22
C GLU A 137 -3.14 -0.94 -6.85
N ASN A 138 -4.11 -1.80 -6.60
CA ASN A 138 -5.41 -1.69 -7.27
C ASN A 138 -6.32 -0.61 -6.70
N SER A 139 -6.22 -0.29 -5.41
CA SER A 139 -7.04 0.73 -4.78
C SER A 139 -6.25 2.00 -4.52
N GLY A 140 -5.08 1.89 -3.86
CA GLY A 140 -4.28 3.05 -3.47
C GLY A 140 -3.75 3.81 -4.68
N PHE A 141 -3.05 3.15 -5.59
CA PHE A 141 -2.52 3.84 -6.78
C PHE A 141 -3.62 4.31 -7.72
N ARG A 142 -4.69 3.53 -7.89
CA ARG A 142 -5.84 3.96 -8.69
C ARG A 142 -6.52 5.17 -8.08
N GLU A 143 -6.72 5.21 -6.76
CA GLU A 143 -7.26 6.39 -6.07
C GLU A 143 -6.33 7.59 -6.20
N LEU A 144 -5.01 7.40 -6.03
CA LEU A 144 -4.03 8.47 -6.22
C LEU A 144 -4.04 9.02 -7.65
N LYS A 145 -4.08 8.15 -8.65
CA LYS A 145 -4.13 8.56 -10.06
C LYS A 145 -5.46 9.26 -10.40
N GLN A 146 -6.58 8.61 -10.15
CA GLN A 146 -7.90 9.08 -10.56
C GLN A 146 -8.52 10.11 -9.61
N GLY A 147 -8.30 9.95 -8.31
CA GLY A 147 -8.89 10.81 -7.29
C GLY A 147 -8.03 12.01 -6.90
N TRP A 148 -6.72 11.88 -6.99
CA TRP A 148 -5.74 12.88 -6.54
C TRP A 148 -4.90 13.45 -7.67
N HIS A 149 -5.19 13.06 -8.92
CA HIS A 149 -4.51 13.56 -10.13
C HIS A 149 -2.98 13.43 -10.07
N LEU A 150 -2.50 12.32 -9.47
CA LEU A 150 -1.07 12.10 -9.27
C LEU A 150 -0.28 12.13 -10.59
N GLU A 151 -0.85 11.55 -11.66
CA GLU A 151 -0.19 11.50 -12.97
C GLU A 151 -0.06 12.90 -13.58
N GLU A 152 -1.11 13.71 -13.54
CA GLU A 152 -1.07 15.09 -14.04
C GLU A 152 -0.01 15.92 -13.31
N ALA A 153 0.19 15.63 -12.02
CA ALA A 153 1.18 16.28 -11.20
C ALA A 153 2.61 16.07 -11.68
N LEU A 154 2.93 14.86 -12.15
CA LEU A 154 4.28 14.50 -12.55
C LEU A 154 4.66 15.03 -13.94
N TRP A 155 3.71 15.11 -14.87
CA TRP A 155 3.96 15.53 -16.24
C TRP A 155 3.99 17.06 -16.42
N THR A 156 3.38 17.81 -15.50
CA THR A 156 3.23 19.27 -15.63
C THR A 156 4.48 20.02 -15.22
N PHE A 157 5.38 19.42 -14.43
CA PHE A 157 6.55 20.14 -13.91
C PHE A 157 7.85 19.73 -14.59
N ARG A 158 8.50 20.72 -15.20
CA ARG A 158 9.88 20.55 -15.72
C ARG A 158 10.94 20.49 -14.62
N ASN A 159 10.59 20.92 -13.39
CA ASN A 159 11.49 20.93 -12.24
C ASN A 159 11.23 19.71 -11.36
N THR A 160 12.22 18.84 -11.24
CA THR A 160 12.16 17.60 -10.45
C THR A 160 11.93 17.85 -8.97
N VAL A 161 12.43 18.95 -8.41
CA VAL A 161 12.22 19.28 -6.98
C VAL A 161 10.76 19.62 -6.72
N ILE A 162 10.15 20.41 -7.60
CA ILE A 162 8.72 20.76 -7.49
C ILE A 162 7.85 19.53 -7.68
N ALA A 163 8.19 18.67 -8.65
CA ALA A 163 7.48 17.40 -8.85
C ALA A 163 7.57 16.49 -7.62
N ALA A 164 8.76 16.35 -7.03
CA ALA A 164 8.98 15.57 -5.83
C ALA A 164 8.23 16.14 -4.61
N ALA A 165 8.27 17.46 -4.41
CA ALA A 165 7.53 18.12 -3.35
C ALA A 165 6.02 17.90 -3.49
N ARG A 166 5.46 18.09 -4.69
CA ARG A 166 4.04 17.86 -4.94
C ARG A 166 3.65 16.39 -4.72
N LEU A 167 4.48 15.44 -5.17
CA LEU A 167 4.26 14.02 -4.91
C LEU A 167 4.20 13.75 -3.41
N THR A 168 5.17 14.25 -2.66
CA THR A 168 5.25 14.08 -1.20
C THR A 168 4.02 14.65 -0.51
N PHE A 169 3.61 15.88 -0.83
CA PHE A 169 2.40 16.50 -0.26
C PHE A 169 1.13 15.73 -0.62
N THR A 170 1.03 15.23 -1.86
CA THR A 170 -0.11 14.42 -2.27
C THR A 170 -0.19 13.12 -1.48
N LEU A 171 0.94 12.43 -1.25
CA LEU A 171 0.99 11.20 -0.46
C LEU A 171 0.67 11.46 1.02
N ILE A 172 1.18 12.55 1.59
CA ILE A 172 0.84 12.94 2.97
C ILE A 172 -0.67 13.21 3.08
N ALA A 173 -1.23 14.03 2.19
CA ALA A 173 -2.64 14.35 2.19
C ALA A 173 -3.53 13.11 2.00
N TYR A 174 -3.11 12.16 1.13
CA TYR A 174 -3.78 10.88 0.95
C TYR A 174 -3.77 10.06 2.25
N ASN A 175 -2.62 9.93 2.90
CA ASN A 175 -2.51 9.19 4.15
C ASN A 175 -3.35 9.83 5.27
N VAL A 176 -3.34 11.14 5.40
CA VAL A 176 -4.19 11.88 6.35
C VAL A 176 -5.68 11.61 6.06
N ALA A 177 -6.08 11.61 4.78
CA ALA A 177 -7.45 11.32 4.39
C ALA A 177 -7.85 9.86 4.71
N GLN A 178 -6.93 8.88 4.57
CA GLN A 178 -7.17 7.49 4.95
C GLN A 178 -7.34 7.36 6.47
N ILE A 179 -6.50 8.01 7.26
CA ILE A 179 -6.61 8.05 8.73
C ILE A 179 -7.93 8.71 9.14
N ALA A 180 -8.27 9.85 8.55
CA ALA A 180 -9.54 10.52 8.81
C ALA A 180 -10.73 9.61 8.48
N LYS A 181 -10.69 8.91 7.33
CA LYS A 181 -11.72 7.95 6.94
C LYS A 181 -11.89 6.82 7.95
N SER A 182 -10.80 6.31 8.54
CA SER A 182 -10.88 5.24 9.55
C SER A 182 -11.52 5.69 10.86
N ASN A 183 -11.48 6.99 11.16
CA ASN A 183 -11.99 7.59 12.39
C ASN A 183 -13.37 8.23 12.27
N VAL A 184 -13.95 8.28 11.06
CA VAL A 184 -15.30 8.85 10.88
C VAL A 184 -16.40 7.82 11.09
N ALA A 185 -17.63 8.30 11.24
CA ALA A 185 -18.81 7.47 11.45
C ALA A 185 -18.97 6.38 10.38
N GLU A 186 -19.50 5.23 10.74
CA GLU A 186 -19.70 4.06 9.88
C GLU A 186 -20.33 4.39 8.52
N ARG A 187 -21.30 5.32 8.51
CA ARG A 187 -21.97 5.79 7.28
C ARG A 187 -21.03 6.39 6.24
N LEU A 188 -19.84 6.87 6.66
CA LEU A 188 -18.85 7.46 5.77
C LEU A 188 -17.73 6.49 5.39
N LYS A 189 -17.54 5.42 6.17
CA LYS A 189 -16.51 4.39 5.89
C LYS A 189 -16.77 3.66 4.57
N THR A 190 -18.02 3.47 4.19
CA THR A 190 -18.40 2.81 2.94
C THR A 190 -18.25 3.70 1.70
N ARG A 191 -18.11 5.01 1.89
CA ARG A 191 -17.93 5.97 0.78
C ARG A 191 -16.48 6.02 0.36
N GLY A 192 -16.22 6.03 -0.95
CA GLY A 192 -14.87 6.20 -1.50
C GLY A 192 -14.26 7.54 -1.05
N ILE A 193 -12.93 7.62 -0.94
CA ILE A 193 -12.19 8.82 -0.54
C ILE A 193 -12.56 10.04 -1.40
N ARG A 194 -12.87 9.84 -2.68
CA ARG A 194 -13.33 10.91 -3.57
C ARG A 194 -14.60 11.59 -3.04
N LYS A 195 -15.59 10.81 -2.58
CA LYS A 195 -16.82 11.36 -1.99
C LYS A 195 -16.53 12.04 -0.65
N LEU A 196 -15.70 11.43 0.19
CA LEU A 196 -15.27 12.04 1.44
C LEU A 196 -14.58 13.40 1.19
N ARG A 197 -13.67 13.47 0.22
CA ARG A 197 -13.01 14.72 -0.18
C ARG A 197 -14.02 15.77 -0.69
N GLN A 198 -14.99 15.35 -1.51
CA GLN A 198 -16.03 16.27 -1.97
C GLN A 198 -16.87 16.79 -0.82
N GLU A 199 -17.22 15.95 0.14
CA GLU A 199 -18.00 16.33 1.31
C GLU A 199 -17.21 17.24 2.26
N LEU A 200 -15.94 16.94 2.49
CA LEU A 200 -15.02 17.80 3.23
C LEU A 200 -14.81 19.14 2.50
N ASN A 201 -14.57 19.14 1.20
CA ASN A 201 -14.46 20.37 0.43
C ASN A 201 -15.77 21.18 0.45
N HIS A 202 -16.92 20.54 0.45
CA HIS A 202 -18.21 21.22 0.56
C HIS A 202 -18.42 21.80 1.97
N GLN A 203 -18.00 21.08 3.01
CA GLN A 203 -18.14 21.54 4.40
C GLN A 203 -17.09 22.56 4.79
N PHE A 204 -15.86 22.42 4.30
CA PHE A 204 -14.73 23.29 4.63
C PHE A 204 -14.43 24.33 3.55
N GLY A 205 -14.74 24.02 2.29
CA GLY A 205 -14.35 24.84 1.13
C GLY A 205 -15.06 26.17 1.03
N VAL A 206 -16.21 26.33 1.71
CA VAL A 206 -16.97 27.59 1.70
C VAL A 206 -16.57 28.50 2.88
N ARG A 207 -16.01 27.93 3.97
CA ARG A 207 -15.76 28.70 5.20
C ARG A 207 -14.31 28.82 5.63
N SER A 208 -13.41 27.97 5.14
CA SER A 208 -12.04 27.96 5.68
C SER A 208 -11.02 27.40 4.68
N SER A 209 -11.01 27.92 3.45
CA SER A 209 -9.87 27.65 2.57
C SER A 209 -8.64 28.33 3.16
N PRO A 210 -7.68 27.60 3.74
CA PRO A 210 -6.45 28.20 4.20
C PRO A 210 -5.70 28.75 2.99
N VAL A 211 -5.33 29.99 3.04
CA VAL A 211 -4.50 30.64 2.03
C VAL A 211 -3.08 30.73 2.60
N ILE A 212 -2.12 30.16 1.90
CA ILE A 212 -0.73 30.30 2.27
C ILE A 212 -0.21 31.58 1.64
N VAL A 213 0.11 32.56 2.48
CA VAL A 213 0.69 33.83 2.05
C VAL A 213 2.19 33.80 2.34
N PHE A 214 3.00 34.07 1.31
CA PHE A 214 4.43 34.26 1.48
C PHE A 214 4.73 35.75 1.40
N ALA A 215 5.13 36.35 2.52
CA ALA A 215 5.51 37.75 2.61
C ALA A 215 6.69 37.90 3.55
N ALA A 216 7.57 38.83 3.23
CA ALA A 216 8.75 39.20 4.07
C ALA A 216 9.63 37.97 4.46
N GLY A 217 9.75 36.98 3.56
CA GLY A 217 10.56 35.76 3.81
C GLY A 217 9.90 34.70 4.72
N ALA A 218 8.65 34.89 5.11
CA ALA A 218 7.91 33.93 5.94
C ALA A 218 6.63 33.43 5.27
N PHE A 219 6.27 32.17 5.57
CA PHE A 219 4.98 31.60 5.19
C PHE A 219 3.98 31.80 6.34
N THR A 220 2.83 32.39 6.03
CA THR A 220 1.73 32.53 6.98
C THR A 220 0.49 31.82 6.39
N VAL A 221 -0.18 31.04 7.21
CA VAL A 221 -1.45 30.40 6.84
C VAL A 221 -2.55 31.29 7.38
N LEU A 222 -3.36 31.83 6.49
CA LEU A 222 -4.50 32.71 6.83
C LEU A 222 -5.79 32.03 6.36
N HIS A 223 -6.88 32.26 7.08
CA HIS A 223 -8.20 31.98 6.54
C HIS A 223 -8.57 33.01 5.48
N LEU A 224 -9.40 32.65 4.51
CA LEU A 224 -9.80 33.55 3.43
C LEU A 224 -10.40 34.87 3.98
N GLU A 225 -11.16 34.76 5.06
CA GLU A 225 -11.74 35.92 5.74
C GLU A 225 -10.66 36.85 6.31
N GLU A 226 -9.63 36.30 6.90
CA GLU A 226 -8.48 37.05 7.45
C GLU A 226 -7.68 37.74 6.33
N LEU A 227 -7.48 37.01 5.20
CA LEU A 227 -6.81 37.55 4.03
C LEU A 227 -7.59 38.75 3.45
N VAL A 228 -8.92 38.61 3.33
CA VAL A 228 -9.77 39.67 2.81
C VAL A 228 -9.69 40.94 3.71
N VAL A 229 -9.70 40.75 5.02
CA VAL A 229 -9.53 41.85 5.99
C VAL A 229 -8.15 42.48 5.86
N LEU A 230 -7.09 41.66 5.75
CA LEU A 230 -5.71 42.13 5.61
C LEU A 230 -5.51 42.95 4.32
N LEU A 231 -6.26 42.62 3.26
CA LEU A 231 -6.26 43.35 1.99
C LEU A 231 -7.21 44.57 2.00
N GLY A 232 -7.77 44.92 3.16
CA GLY A 232 -8.67 46.09 3.32
C GLY A 232 -10.10 45.84 2.85
N GLY A 233 -10.47 44.58 2.58
CA GLY A 233 -11.82 44.20 2.20
C GLY A 233 -12.72 43.93 3.42
N LYS A 234 -14.02 43.79 3.17
CA LYS A 234 -14.97 43.30 4.17
C LYS A 234 -15.13 41.76 3.98
N PRO A 235 -15.11 40.98 5.07
CA PRO A 235 -15.32 39.51 4.94
C PRO A 235 -16.71 39.27 4.35
N PRO A 236 -16.85 38.26 3.46
CA PRO A 236 -18.12 37.94 2.85
C PRO A 236 -19.11 37.46 3.92
N GLN A 237 -20.28 38.13 3.99
CA GLN A 237 -21.37 37.69 4.85
C GLN A 237 -22.17 36.60 4.12
N PHE A 238 -22.00 35.34 4.54
CA PHE A 238 -22.80 34.26 4.02
C PHE A 238 -24.10 34.12 4.80
N SER A 239 -25.23 34.50 4.18
CA SER A 239 -26.54 34.16 4.71
C SER A 239 -26.90 32.73 4.31
N PHE A 240 -27.08 31.85 5.28
CA PHE A 240 -27.64 30.55 5.01
C PHE A 240 -29.15 30.71 4.78
N GLY A 241 -29.60 30.52 3.55
CA GLY A 241 -30.99 30.27 3.30
C GLY A 241 -31.41 29.02 4.07
N LYS A 242 -32.42 29.13 4.95
CA LYS A 242 -33.08 27.97 5.55
C LYS A 242 -33.47 27.06 4.39
N ARG A 243 -33.00 25.78 4.42
CA ARG A 243 -33.53 24.74 3.55
C ARG A 243 -35.02 24.69 3.79
N GLY A 244 -35.81 25.12 2.79
CA GLY A 244 -37.24 24.93 2.83
C GLY A 244 -37.51 23.43 2.95
N ASP A 245 -38.32 23.07 3.93
CA ASP A 245 -38.90 21.74 4.07
C ASP A 245 -39.63 21.43 2.76
N VAL A 246 -39.10 20.46 2.01
CA VAL A 246 -39.80 19.88 0.88
C VAL A 246 -40.69 18.80 1.48
N THR A 247 -41.94 19.13 1.62
CA THR A 247 -43.05 18.18 1.87
C THR A 247 -43.14 17.14 0.76
#